data_dd35b06db6733ed8d076385a96de34b7
#
_entry.id   dd35b06db6733ed8d076385a96de34b7
#
_cell.length_a   1.000
_cell.length_b   1.000
_cell.length_c   1.000
_cell.angle_alpha   90.00
_cell.angle_beta   90.00
_cell.angle_gamma   90.00
#
_symmetry.space_group_name_H-M   'P 1'
#
loop_
_entity.id
_entity.type
_entity.pdbx_description
1 polymer ?
#
loop_
_entity_poly.entity_id
_entity_poly.type
_entity_poly.pdbx_seq_one_letter_code
_entity_poly.pdbx_strand_id
1 'polypeptide(L)'
;MSSDVIQIYDAGMETRHTVTFSEFLRGPNPITEVAYSDDVVLTRRNDEDLVLSTVWRQNYREEATTVAAGALRSLARSHPDLVASALADELPWLSWLPEDEEAECVKQMIIDLAAGASVKSYRAFFQHLTQWKHTAEIYADPELLAAATREYDGPDGGPVPRPGR
;
A
#
# COMPACT_ATOMS: atom_id res chain seq x y z
N MET A 1 4.21 13.18 7.64
CA MET A 1 3.35 12.01 7.81
C MET A 1 3.47 11.13 6.56
N SER A 2 4.58 10.44 6.35
CA SER A 2 4.77 9.59 5.15
C SER A 2 5.91 8.58 5.28
N SER A 3 6.30 8.18 6.50
CA SER A 3 7.44 7.26 6.65
C SER A 3 7.08 5.78 6.78
N ASP A 4 5.83 5.44 7.08
CA ASP A 4 5.49 4.06 7.48
C ASP A 4 5.06 3.14 6.33
N VAL A 5 4.73 3.69 5.16
CA VAL A 5 4.35 2.87 3.98
C VAL A 5 5.57 2.24 3.29
N ILE A 6 6.76 2.78 3.51
CA ILE A 6 8.00 2.37 2.81
C ILE A 6 8.63 1.10 3.41
N GLN A 7 8.36 0.76 4.67
CA GLN A 7 8.98 -0.40 5.32
C GLN A 7 8.51 -1.79 4.83
N ILE A 8 7.40 -1.87 4.11
CA ILE A 8 6.92 -3.15 3.55
C ILE A 8 7.76 -3.59 2.34
N TYR A 9 8.55 -2.71 1.74
CA TYR A 9 9.28 -2.96 0.50
C TYR A 9 10.76 -3.27 0.66
N ASP A 10 11.30 -3.36 1.90
CA ASP A 10 12.75 -3.51 2.12
C ASP A 10 13.27 -4.96 2.12
N ALA A 11 12.41 -5.95 1.97
CA ALA A 11 12.78 -7.36 1.99
C ALA A 11 12.98 -7.94 0.58
N GLY A 12 13.80 -7.34 -0.27
CA GLY A 12 14.09 -7.88 -1.60
C GLY A 12 14.70 -6.91 -2.60
N MET A 13 15.25 -5.79 -2.14
CA MET A 13 15.95 -4.84 -3.04
C MET A 13 17.35 -5.34 -3.34
N GLU A 14 17.49 -6.07 -4.47
CA GLU A 14 18.73 -6.06 -5.24
C GLU A 14 19.23 -4.62 -5.37
N THR A 15 20.54 -4.43 -5.34
CA THR A 15 21.25 -3.14 -5.34
C THR A 15 20.67 -2.18 -6.39
N ARG A 16 19.71 -1.34 -6.01
CA ARG A 16 19.18 -0.30 -6.90
C ARG A 16 20.25 0.76 -7.09
N HIS A 17 20.51 1.10 -8.35
CA HIS A 17 21.37 2.23 -8.65
C HIS A 17 20.76 3.51 -8.12
N THR A 18 21.45 4.17 -7.19
CA THR A 18 20.98 5.40 -6.58
C THR A 18 21.88 6.56 -6.98
N VAL A 19 21.29 7.64 -7.48
CA VAL A 19 21.99 8.84 -7.96
C VAL A 19 21.23 10.06 -7.46
N THR A 20 21.93 11.15 -7.15
CA THR A 20 21.23 12.39 -6.79
C THR A 20 20.59 13.04 -8.03
N PHE A 21 19.42 13.66 -7.84
CA PHE A 21 18.76 14.40 -8.91
C PHE A 21 19.67 15.48 -9.55
N SER A 22 20.55 16.08 -8.74
CA SER A 22 21.55 17.06 -9.23
C SER A 22 22.63 16.44 -10.11
N GLU A 23 23.04 15.19 -9.86
CA GLU A 23 23.97 14.46 -10.73
C GLU A 23 23.31 14.07 -12.03
N PHE A 24 22.05 13.62 -12.00
CA PHE A 24 21.26 13.35 -13.19
C PHE A 24 21.17 14.60 -14.08
N LEU A 25 20.86 15.78 -13.52
CA LEU A 25 20.78 17.01 -14.29
C LEU A 25 22.11 17.46 -14.92
N ARG A 26 23.24 17.13 -14.28
CA ARG A 26 24.59 17.48 -14.81
C ARG A 26 25.05 16.55 -15.93
N GLY A 27 24.63 15.29 -15.91
CA GLY A 27 25.05 14.31 -16.91
C GLY A 27 24.03 13.17 -17.05
N PRO A 28 22.92 13.38 -17.79
CA PRO A 28 21.85 12.39 -17.86
C PRO A 28 22.23 11.12 -18.64
N ASN A 29 23.11 11.23 -19.65
CA ASN A 29 23.40 10.12 -20.57
C ASN A 29 23.89 8.85 -19.87
N PRO A 30 24.93 8.86 -19.02
CA PRO A 30 25.38 7.64 -18.37
C PRO A 30 24.32 7.03 -17.42
N ILE A 31 23.46 7.87 -16.85
CA ILE A 31 22.39 7.40 -15.96
C ILE A 31 21.24 6.79 -16.76
N THR A 32 20.91 7.36 -17.92
CA THR A 32 19.91 6.77 -18.83
C THR A 32 20.37 5.45 -19.42
N GLU A 33 21.67 5.26 -19.68
CA GLU A 33 22.21 3.96 -20.09
C GLU A 33 21.97 2.88 -19.02
N VAL A 34 22.19 3.19 -17.75
CA VAL A 34 21.86 2.29 -16.65
C VAL A 34 20.35 2.01 -16.61
N ALA A 35 19.51 3.03 -16.84
CA ALA A 35 18.06 2.88 -16.81
C ALA A 35 17.50 1.94 -17.91
N TYR A 36 18.25 1.64 -18.98
CA TYR A 36 17.86 0.62 -19.95
C TYR A 36 17.95 -0.80 -19.38
N SER A 37 18.88 -1.06 -18.49
CA SER A 37 19.08 -2.39 -17.89
C SER A 37 18.42 -2.55 -16.54
N ASP A 38 18.35 -1.48 -15.73
CA ASP A 38 17.81 -1.51 -14.36
C ASP A 38 17.11 -0.19 -14.01
N ASP A 39 16.38 -0.15 -12.88
CA ASP A 39 15.80 1.07 -12.37
C ASP A 39 16.84 1.92 -11.64
N VAL A 40 16.78 3.23 -11.83
CA VAL A 40 17.63 4.18 -11.12
C VAL A 40 16.79 5.04 -10.18
N VAL A 41 17.14 5.04 -8.90
CA VAL A 41 16.52 5.94 -7.91
C VAL A 41 17.22 7.30 -7.97
N LEU A 42 16.45 8.34 -8.23
CA LEU A 42 16.90 9.72 -8.22
C LEU A 42 16.52 10.36 -6.89
N THR A 43 17.51 10.45 -5.98
CA THR A 43 17.26 11.01 -4.64
C THR A 43 17.14 12.53 -4.68
N ARG A 44 16.20 13.06 -3.89
CA ARG A 44 15.87 14.47 -3.78
C ARG A 44 15.98 14.96 -2.34
N ARG A 45 16.56 16.13 -2.13
CA ARG A 45 16.89 16.62 -0.78
C ARG A 45 15.67 16.94 0.08
N ASN A 46 14.62 17.50 -0.51
CA ASN A 46 13.45 18.02 0.20
C ASN A 46 12.12 17.52 -0.39
N ASP A 47 12.16 16.54 -1.28
CA ASP A 47 10.99 15.98 -1.97
C ASP A 47 11.10 14.46 -2.03
N GLU A 48 10.02 13.80 -2.41
CA GLU A 48 10.01 12.36 -2.65
C GLU A 48 11.00 11.97 -3.75
N ASP A 49 11.70 10.85 -3.55
CA ASP A 49 12.60 10.28 -4.54
C ASP A 49 11.83 9.87 -5.82
N LEU A 50 12.50 9.90 -6.95
CA LEU A 50 11.93 9.50 -8.23
C LEU A 50 12.58 8.22 -8.72
N VAL A 51 11.87 7.45 -9.55
CA VAL A 51 12.43 6.30 -10.23
C VAL A 51 12.50 6.59 -11.73
N LEU A 52 13.69 6.49 -12.30
CA LEU A 52 13.93 6.49 -13.73
C LEU A 52 13.90 5.05 -14.23
N SER A 53 12.93 4.73 -15.06
CA SER A 53 12.71 3.40 -15.64
C SER A 53 12.29 3.53 -17.10
N THR A 54 12.44 2.46 -17.88
CA THR A 54 11.90 2.45 -19.24
C THR A 54 10.39 2.31 -19.24
N VAL A 55 9.71 2.96 -20.18
CA VAL A 55 8.26 2.82 -20.39
C VAL A 55 7.86 1.36 -20.61
N TRP A 56 8.70 0.61 -21.33
CA TRP A 56 8.47 -0.83 -21.57
C TRP A 56 8.43 -1.62 -20.25
N ARG A 57 9.39 -1.38 -19.34
CA ARG A 57 9.46 -2.08 -18.05
C ARG A 57 8.28 -1.72 -17.17
N GLN A 58 7.87 -0.44 -17.18
CA GLN A 58 6.68 0.01 -16.46
C GLN A 58 5.41 -0.69 -16.98
N ASN A 59 5.20 -0.70 -18.29
CA ASN A 59 4.05 -1.36 -18.90
C ASN A 59 4.03 -2.87 -18.60
N TYR A 60 5.18 -3.53 -18.67
CA TYR A 60 5.30 -4.95 -18.36
C TYR A 60 4.93 -5.26 -16.90
N ARG A 61 5.37 -4.44 -15.96
CA ARG A 61 4.99 -4.57 -14.53
C ARG A 61 3.49 -4.39 -14.32
N GLU A 62 2.91 -3.39 -14.97
CA GLU A 62 1.47 -3.15 -14.92
C GLU A 62 0.67 -4.33 -15.48
N GLU A 63 1.09 -4.89 -16.60
CA GLU A 63 0.46 -6.05 -17.21
C GLU A 63 0.58 -7.29 -16.31
N ALA A 64 1.77 -7.57 -15.78
CA ALA A 64 2.00 -8.67 -14.85
C ALA A 64 1.13 -8.53 -13.59
N THR A 65 1.04 -7.33 -13.02
CA THR A 65 0.17 -7.07 -11.86
C THR A 65 -1.30 -7.26 -12.20
N THR A 66 -1.73 -6.85 -13.39
CA THR A 66 -3.12 -7.04 -13.86
C THR A 66 -3.48 -8.51 -13.97
N VAL A 67 -2.59 -9.32 -14.54
CA VAL A 67 -2.77 -10.78 -14.66
C VAL A 67 -2.81 -11.42 -13.26
N ALA A 68 -1.88 -11.07 -12.39
CA ALA A 68 -1.82 -11.61 -11.03
C ALA A 68 -3.08 -11.26 -10.21
N ALA A 69 -3.53 -10.00 -10.27
CA ALA A 69 -4.75 -9.55 -9.58
C ALA A 69 -6.00 -10.28 -10.13
N GLY A 70 -6.07 -10.50 -11.44
CA GLY A 70 -7.14 -11.26 -12.07
C GLY A 70 -7.16 -12.73 -11.65
N ALA A 71 -6.00 -13.36 -11.58
CA ALA A 71 -5.84 -14.73 -11.12
C ALA A 71 -6.22 -14.87 -9.63
N LEU A 72 -5.73 -13.97 -8.77
CA LEU A 72 -6.07 -13.95 -7.34
C LEU A 72 -7.57 -13.79 -7.12
N ARG A 73 -8.22 -12.86 -7.84
CA ARG A 73 -9.68 -12.67 -7.77
C ARG A 73 -10.45 -13.91 -8.22
N SER A 74 -9.96 -14.62 -9.24
CA SER A 74 -10.58 -15.86 -9.71
C SER A 74 -10.43 -16.97 -8.68
N LEU A 75 -9.24 -17.09 -8.09
CA LEU A 75 -8.95 -18.07 -7.04
C LEU A 75 -9.78 -17.80 -5.79
N ALA A 76 -9.92 -16.55 -5.37
CA ALA A 76 -10.73 -16.18 -4.20
C ALA A 76 -12.21 -16.53 -4.33
N ARG A 77 -12.75 -16.62 -5.54
CA ARG A 77 -14.13 -17.06 -5.77
C ARG A 77 -14.32 -18.57 -5.63
N SER A 78 -13.30 -19.36 -5.98
CA SER A 78 -13.37 -20.82 -5.97
C SER A 78 -12.77 -21.44 -4.70
N HIS A 79 -11.80 -20.77 -4.10
CA HIS A 79 -11.04 -21.24 -2.94
C HIS A 79 -10.74 -20.08 -1.97
N PRO A 80 -11.75 -19.46 -1.34
CA PRO A 80 -11.56 -18.29 -0.47
C PRO A 80 -10.63 -18.58 0.70
N ASP A 81 -10.76 -19.76 1.34
CA ASP A 81 -9.95 -20.12 2.50
C ASP A 81 -8.46 -20.25 2.15
N LEU A 82 -8.14 -20.75 0.94
CA LEU A 82 -6.76 -20.85 0.48
C LEU A 82 -6.14 -19.46 0.28
N VAL A 83 -6.91 -18.52 -0.26
CA VAL A 83 -6.44 -17.15 -0.45
C VAL A 83 -6.29 -16.42 0.88
N ALA A 84 -7.22 -16.61 1.82
CA ALA A 84 -7.11 -16.05 3.15
C ALA A 84 -5.85 -16.55 3.87
N SER A 85 -5.61 -17.88 3.85
CA SER A 85 -4.39 -18.46 4.43
C SER A 85 -3.11 -17.91 3.79
N ALA A 86 -3.06 -17.83 2.46
CA ALA A 86 -1.89 -17.30 1.76
C ALA A 86 -1.64 -15.81 2.07
N LEU A 87 -2.69 -15.01 2.23
CA LEU A 87 -2.56 -13.61 2.62
C LEU A 87 -2.15 -13.45 4.10
N ALA A 88 -2.61 -14.34 4.98
CA ALA A 88 -2.19 -14.34 6.38
C ALA A 88 -0.68 -14.68 6.54
N ASP A 89 -0.14 -15.54 5.67
CA ASP A 89 1.30 -15.83 5.63
C ASP A 89 2.12 -14.59 5.24
N GLU A 90 1.63 -13.78 4.30
CA GLU A 90 2.31 -12.56 3.83
C GLU A 90 2.03 -11.33 4.72
N LEU A 91 0.88 -11.32 5.41
CA LEU A 91 0.41 -10.21 6.24
C LEU A 91 0.08 -10.73 7.66
N PRO A 92 1.10 -11.06 8.49
CA PRO A 92 0.89 -11.71 9.79
C PRO A 92 -0.02 -10.93 10.76
N TRP A 93 -0.13 -9.61 10.58
CA TRP A 93 -1.00 -8.75 11.39
C TRP A 93 -2.51 -9.03 11.18
N LEU A 94 -2.91 -9.73 10.10
CA LEU A 94 -4.30 -10.16 9.91
C LEU A 94 -4.79 -11.01 11.09
N SER A 95 -3.92 -11.81 11.70
CA SER A 95 -4.24 -12.63 12.88
C SER A 95 -4.59 -11.82 14.13
N TRP A 96 -4.39 -10.51 14.14
CA TRP A 96 -4.80 -9.63 15.24
C TRP A 96 -6.25 -9.15 15.11
N LEU A 97 -6.83 -9.27 13.90
CA LEU A 97 -8.23 -8.93 13.67
C LEU A 97 -9.16 -10.05 14.18
N PRO A 98 -10.38 -9.71 14.64
CA PRO A 98 -11.46 -10.69 14.79
C PRO A 98 -11.74 -11.43 13.46
N GLU A 99 -12.22 -12.67 13.55
CA GLU A 99 -12.41 -13.55 12.38
C GLU A 99 -13.31 -12.92 11.29
N ASP A 100 -14.37 -12.23 11.68
CA ASP A 100 -15.28 -11.55 10.77
C ASP A 100 -14.63 -10.32 10.10
N GLU A 101 -13.82 -9.56 10.83
CA GLU A 101 -13.08 -8.42 10.29
C GLU A 101 -11.89 -8.86 9.42
N GLU A 102 -11.21 -9.96 9.77
CA GLU A 102 -10.18 -10.57 8.93
C GLU A 102 -10.77 -10.97 7.56
N ALA A 103 -11.92 -11.64 7.56
CA ALA A 103 -12.59 -12.04 6.33
C ALA A 103 -13.01 -10.86 5.45
N GLU A 104 -13.52 -9.78 6.06
CA GLU A 104 -13.90 -8.56 5.32
C GLU A 104 -12.65 -7.82 4.79
N CYS A 105 -11.57 -7.75 5.57
CA CYS A 105 -10.28 -7.19 5.16
C CYS A 105 -9.74 -7.92 3.93
N VAL A 106 -9.65 -9.24 3.96
CA VAL A 106 -9.18 -10.07 2.84
C VAL A 106 -10.03 -9.83 1.59
N LYS A 107 -11.36 -9.85 1.74
CA LYS A 107 -12.30 -9.60 0.64
C LYS A 107 -12.11 -8.19 0.05
N GLN A 108 -11.99 -7.16 0.87
CA GLN A 108 -11.78 -5.79 0.43
C GLN A 108 -10.47 -5.63 -0.33
N MET A 109 -9.36 -6.21 0.19
CA MET A 109 -8.07 -6.16 -0.48
C MET A 109 -8.11 -6.79 -1.88
N ILE A 110 -8.80 -7.93 -2.05
CA ILE A 110 -8.92 -8.60 -3.35
C ILE A 110 -9.73 -7.74 -4.35
N ILE A 111 -10.83 -7.13 -3.88
CA ILE A 111 -11.66 -6.25 -4.69
C ILE A 111 -10.85 -5.02 -5.14
N ASP A 112 -10.16 -4.36 -4.22
CA ASP A 112 -9.40 -3.14 -4.51
C ASP A 112 -8.21 -3.40 -5.43
N LEU A 113 -7.52 -4.52 -5.22
CA LEU A 113 -6.41 -4.92 -6.08
C LEU A 113 -6.91 -5.17 -7.52
N ALA A 114 -8.01 -5.89 -7.67
CA ALA A 114 -8.59 -6.16 -8.99
C ALA A 114 -9.15 -4.89 -9.66
N ALA A 115 -9.78 -4.00 -8.90
CA ALA A 115 -10.25 -2.71 -9.40
C ALA A 115 -9.07 -1.81 -9.79
N GLY A 116 -8.05 -1.72 -8.92
CA GLY A 116 -6.83 -0.95 -9.18
C GLY A 116 -6.11 -1.39 -10.44
N ALA A 117 -5.99 -2.70 -10.66
CA ALA A 117 -5.41 -3.26 -11.87
C ALA A 117 -6.19 -2.83 -13.14
N SER A 118 -7.52 -2.75 -13.08
CA SER A 118 -8.35 -2.37 -14.22
C SER A 118 -8.23 -0.90 -14.62
N VAL A 119 -7.98 -0.01 -13.66
CA VAL A 119 -7.85 1.45 -13.86
C VAL A 119 -6.40 1.94 -13.75
N LYS A 120 -5.43 1.03 -13.56
CA LYS A 120 -3.99 1.31 -13.37
C LYS A 120 -3.72 2.28 -12.20
N SER A 121 -4.47 2.16 -11.13
CA SER A 121 -4.34 2.97 -9.91
C SER A 121 -4.62 2.15 -8.67
N TYR A 122 -3.61 1.89 -7.88
CA TYR A 122 -3.69 1.11 -6.64
C TYR A 122 -3.89 1.95 -5.38
N ARG A 123 -4.24 3.23 -5.53
CA ARG A 123 -4.38 4.15 -4.39
C ARG A 123 -5.39 3.67 -3.36
N ALA A 124 -6.55 3.20 -3.81
CA ALA A 124 -7.60 2.69 -2.92
C ALA A 124 -7.11 1.45 -2.15
N PHE A 125 -6.46 0.52 -2.85
CA PHE A 125 -5.85 -0.66 -2.23
C PHE A 125 -4.89 -0.29 -1.10
N PHE A 126 -3.93 0.60 -1.34
CA PHE A 126 -2.97 1.01 -0.31
C PHE A 126 -3.61 1.80 0.83
N GLN A 127 -4.64 2.60 0.56
CA GLN A 127 -5.39 3.30 1.61
C GLN A 127 -6.10 2.32 2.54
N HIS A 128 -6.83 1.35 2.00
CA HIS A 128 -7.53 0.35 2.81
C HIS A 128 -6.56 -0.61 3.51
N LEU A 129 -5.49 -1.04 2.84
CA LEU A 129 -4.44 -1.84 3.47
C LEU A 129 -3.87 -1.15 4.72
N THR A 130 -3.59 0.16 4.63
CA THR A 130 -3.08 0.95 5.76
C THR A 130 -4.13 1.09 6.86
N GLN A 131 -5.40 1.34 6.49
CA GLN A 131 -6.49 1.45 7.46
C GLN A 131 -6.69 0.13 8.23
N TRP A 132 -6.72 -1.00 7.52
CA TRP A 132 -6.86 -2.31 8.14
C TRP A 132 -5.67 -2.66 9.05
N LYS A 133 -4.45 -2.32 8.65
CA LYS A 133 -3.27 -2.49 9.49
C LYS A 133 -3.39 -1.69 10.79
N HIS A 134 -3.81 -0.43 10.73
CA HIS A 134 -4.04 0.38 11.94
C HIS A 134 -5.17 -0.20 12.82
N THR A 135 -6.24 -0.73 12.21
CA THR A 135 -7.30 -1.43 12.95
C THR A 135 -6.73 -2.64 13.69
N ALA A 136 -5.92 -3.45 13.01
CA ALA A 136 -5.26 -4.60 13.62
C ALA A 136 -4.31 -4.18 14.77
N GLU A 137 -3.57 -3.10 14.62
CA GLU A 137 -2.72 -2.54 15.68
C GLU A 137 -3.52 -2.12 16.92
N ILE A 138 -4.75 -1.59 16.74
CA ILE A 138 -5.65 -1.29 17.87
C ILE A 138 -6.08 -2.56 18.59
N TYR A 139 -6.42 -3.63 17.86
CA TYR A 139 -6.77 -4.92 18.48
C TYR A 139 -5.59 -5.58 19.20
N ALA A 140 -4.38 -5.39 18.69
CA ALA A 140 -3.16 -5.92 19.31
C ALA A 140 -2.77 -5.21 20.60
N ASP A 141 -3.26 -3.98 20.85
CA ASP A 141 -2.97 -3.17 22.04
C ASP A 141 -4.22 -3.05 22.92
N PRO A 142 -4.25 -3.70 24.11
CA PRO A 142 -5.40 -3.63 25.01
C PRO A 142 -5.76 -2.21 25.50
N GLU A 143 -4.77 -1.31 25.62
CA GLU A 143 -5.00 0.06 26.05
C GLU A 143 -5.67 0.88 24.94
N LEU A 144 -5.20 0.71 23.71
CA LEU A 144 -5.80 1.34 22.52
C LEU A 144 -7.21 0.81 22.29
N LEU A 145 -7.41 -0.51 22.40
CA LEU A 145 -8.74 -1.12 22.26
C LEU A 145 -9.73 -0.59 23.31
N ALA A 146 -9.32 -0.53 24.57
CA ALA A 146 -10.15 0.03 25.63
C ALA A 146 -10.46 1.52 25.43
N ALA A 147 -9.53 2.27 24.85
CA ALA A 147 -9.74 3.68 24.50
C ALA A 147 -10.70 3.85 23.33
N ALA A 148 -10.55 3.01 22.28
CA ALA A 148 -11.37 3.04 21.07
C ALA A 148 -12.84 2.61 21.32
N THR A 149 -13.05 1.67 22.26
CA THR A 149 -14.37 1.14 22.61
C THR A 149 -15.06 1.89 23.74
N ARG A 150 -14.38 2.87 24.35
CA ARG A 150 -14.97 3.67 25.43
C ARG A 150 -16.15 4.49 24.90
N GLU A 151 -17.34 4.31 25.49
CA GLU A 151 -18.48 5.20 25.23
C GLU A 151 -18.08 6.66 25.49
N TYR A 152 -18.40 7.53 24.54
CA TYR A 152 -18.16 8.96 24.67
C TYR A 152 -19.18 9.54 25.69
N ASP A 153 -18.74 9.77 26.92
CA ASP A 153 -19.54 10.28 28.02
C ASP A 153 -19.44 11.83 28.11
N GLY A 154 -19.04 12.48 27.01
CA GLY A 154 -18.93 13.93 26.93
C GLY A 154 -20.27 14.62 26.69
N PRO A 155 -20.42 15.92 27.08
CA PRO A 155 -21.63 16.67 26.78
C PRO A 155 -21.85 16.67 25.25
N ASP A 156 -23.06 16.36 24.81
CA ASP A 156 -23.48 16.48 23.43
C ASP A 156 -22.96 17.80 22.84
N GLY A 157 -22.10 17.74 21.86
CA GLY A 157 -21.60 18.93 21.19
C GLY A 157 -22.79 19.71 20.65
N GLY A 158 -23.14 20.81 21.29
CA GLY A 158 -24.24 21.67 20.90
C GLY A 158 -24.17 22.04 19.40
N PRO A 159 -25.25 22.51 18.78
CA PRO A 159 -25.30 22.78 17.36
C PRO A 159 -24.16 23.70 16.94
N VAL A 160 -23.33 23.24 16.01
CA VAL A 160 -22.21 24.02 15.44
C VAL A 160 -22.81 25.26 14.77
N PRO A 161 -22.47 26.51 15.21
CA PRO A 161 -22.97 27.71 14.57
C PRO A 161 -22.49 27.76 13.13
N ARG A 162 -23.42 27.96 12.20
CA ARG A 162 -23.08 28.16 10.77
C ARG A 162 -22.22 29.41 10.64
N PRO A 163 -21.10 29.36 9.85
CA PRO A 163 -20.39 30.59 9.53
C PRO A 163 -21.36 31.58 8.90
N GLY A 164 -21.41 32.80 9.48
CA GLY A 164 -22.22 33.87 8.92
C GLY A 164 -21.81 34.17 7.45
N ARG A 165 -22.81 34.50 6.62
CA ARG A 165 -22.58 35.00 5.26
C ARG A 165 -22.00 36.38 5.28
#